data_1b2f9f306ef0439a0f00f9ee0f53f34d
#
_entry.id   1b2f9f306ef0439a0f00f9ee0f53f34d
#
_cell.length_a   1.000
_cell.length_b   1.000
_cell.length_c   1.000
_cell.angle_alpha   90.00
_cell.angle_beta   90.00
_cell.angle_gamma   90.00
#
_symmetry.space_group_name_H-M   'P 1'
#
loop_
_entity.id
_entity.type
_entity.pdbx_description
1 polymer ?
#
loop_
_entity_poly.entity_id
_entity_poly.type
_entity_poly.pdbx_seq_one_letter_code
_entity_poly.pdbx_strand_id
1 'polypeptide(L)'
;MPAENGCAGDVPALSTSPSVLSTAVHLHCENHPVSGLLESTVNQLRVAKRLAPRRGGTLGERFGPLDDRIVFVVGSPRSGTTFLAESIGSVPGFVDLGEVAPVKAAVPELAALEPDVAAARLRRILTVARRVGLVGAVRPVEQTPELAHVLDVARLAYPAARVVHIIRDGRDVVCSLLEKPWLRREQARTDDAGIAYGSYARFWVEPARRGEFEEASDARRAAWVWRRYVSAARSSGAPLIEIRYEELAESPETVADRLAVHIDAPRGPLLAGLQRAHSASVGRYGTDLDPEQLADVEAEAGDLLRELGYLK
;
A
#
# COMPACT_ATOMS: atom_id res chain seq x y z
N MET A 1 1.71 -79.42 47.37
CA MET A 1 3.08 -79.74 46.89
C MET A 1 3.15 -79.68 45.37
N PRO A 2 4.19 -79.25 44.77
CA PRO A 2 5.17 -78.19 45.10
C PRO A 2 5.07 -76.99 44.09
N ALA A 3 5.55 -75.82 44.46
CA ALA A 3 6.83 -75.19 44.08
C ALA A 3 6.86 -74.74 42.62
N GLU A 4 7.26 -73.63 42.26
CA GLU A 4 8.27 -72.63 42.52
C GLU A 4 8.34 -71.62 41.37
N ASN A 5 8.89 -70.44 41.70
CA ASN A 5 9.62 -69.53 40.84
C ASN A 5 8.76 -68.67 39.88
N GLY A 6 8.59 -67.39 40.01
CA GLY A 6 9.65 -66.38 40.32
C GLY A 6 10.29 -65.86 39.06
N CYS A 7 9.80 -64.74 38.58
CA CYS A 7 10.66 -63.78 37.85
C CYS A 7 10.01 -62.43 37.82
N ALA A 8 10.66 -61.56 38.52
CA ALA A 8 10.40 -60.09 38.41
C ALA A 8 10.83 -59.62 37.03
N GLY A 9 9.92 -58.96 36.33
CA GLY A 9 10.19 -58.24 35.10
C GLY A 9 10.06 -56.76 35.33
N ASP A 10 11.16 -56.08 35.27
CA ASP A 10 11.30 -54.63 35.40
C ASP A 10 10.34 -53.87 34.50
N VAL A 11 9.60 -52.96 35.10
CA VAL A 11 8.82 -51.92 34.40
C VAL A 11 9.77 -50.71 34.20
N PRO A 12 10.10 -50.34 32.98
CA PRO A 12 10.87 -49.10 32.79
C PRO A 12 9.98 -47.88 33.04
N ALA A 13 10.43 -47.03 33.94
CA ALA A 13 9.86 -45.75 34.23
C ALA A 13 9.77 -44.89 32.99
N LEU A 14 8.57 -44.45 32.64
CA LEU A 14 8.33 -43.38 31.65
C LEU A 14 8.79 -42.05 32.25
N SER A 15 9.94 -41.58 31.81
CA SER A 15 10.42 -40.23 32.04
C SER A 15 9.59 -39.26 31.17
N THR A 16 8.69 -38.54 31.77
CA THR A 16 8.04 -37.37 31.20
C THR A 16 9.04 -36.22 31.15
N SER A 17 9.57 -35.94 29.95
CA SER A 17 10.21 -34.66 29.68
C SER A 17 9.25 -33.84 28.84
N PRO A 18 8.89 -32.63 29.25
CA PRO A 18 8.17 -31.70 28.39
C PRO A 18 9.18 -30.96 27.51
N SER A 19 9.35 -31.41 26.27
CA SER A 19 10.01 -30.60 25.24
C SER A 19 9.01 -29.58 24.69
N VAL A 20 8.95 -28.43 25.29
CA VAL A 20 8.37 -27.23 24.69
C VAL A 20 9.26 -26.84 23.52
N LEU A 21 8.83 -27.20 22.33
CA LEU A 21 9.39 -26.67 21.09
C LEU A 21 9.01 -25.19 20.98
N SER A 22 9.86 -24.35 21.56
CA SER A 22 9.94 -22.93 21.24
C SER A 22 10.52 -22.80 19.84
N THR A 23 9.64 -22.77 18.83
CA THR A 23 10.03 -22.35 17.48
C THR A 23 10.21 -20.83 17.50
N ALA A 24 11.37 -20.40 17.95
CA ALA A 24 11.81 -19.03 17.74
C ALA A 24 11.95 -18.82 16.24
N VAL A 25 10.99 -18.10 15.66
CA VAL A 25 11.12 -17.55 14.32
C VAL A 25 12.27 -16.53 14.37
N HIS A 26 13.45 -16.97 13.99
CA HIS A 26 14.58 -16.10 13.73
C HIS A 26 14.25 -15.32 12.45
N LEU A 27 13.65 -14.15 12.63
CA LEU A 27 13.69 -13.10 11.63
C LEU A 27 15.15 -12.67 11.49
N HIS A 28 15.85 -13.23 10.51
CA HIS A 28 17.11 -12.68 10.04
C HIS A 28 16.80 -11.33 9.35
N CYS A 29 16.68 -10.28 10.15
CA CYS A 29 16.92 -8.93 9.70
C CYS A 29 18.43 -8.77 9.59
N GLU A 30 18.99 -8.95 8.41
CA GLU A 30 20.30 -8.39 8.09
C GLU A 30 20.13 -6.86 8.05
N ASN A 31 20.16 -6.28 9.23
CA ASN A 31 20.22 -4.83 9.44
C ASN A 31 21.64 -4.36 9.12
N HIS A 32 21.78 -3.66 8.00
CA HIS A 32 22.80 -2.63 7.89
C HIS A 32 22.20 -1.32 8.45
N PRO A 33 22.40 -0.99 9.73
CA PRO A 33 21.69 0.11 10.39
C PRO A 33 22.08 1.50 9.88
N VAL A 34 23.14 1.62 9.12
CA VAL A 34 23.65 2.92 8.61
C VAL A 34 23.03 3.27 7.24
N SER A 35 22.77 2.29 6.37
CA SER A 35 22.12 2.53 5.08
C SER A 35 20.66 2.96 5.24
N GLY A 36 19.92 2.31 6.11
CA GLY A 36 18.51 2.64 6.37
C GLY A 36 18.28 4.03 6.96
N LEU A 37 19.20 4.53 7.78
CA LEU A 37 19.14 5.89 8.35
C LEU A 37 19.42 6.96 7.28
N LEU A 38 20.38 6.73 6.39
CA LEU A 38 20.69 7.64 5.29
C LEU A 38 19.57 7.69 4.26
N GLU A 39 19.00 6.55 3.88
CA GLU A 39 17.86 6.46 2.96
C GLU A 39 16.60 7.10 3.54
N SER A 40 16.32 6.87 4.82
CA SER A 40 15.24 7.55 5.55
C SER A 40 15.42 9.07 5.55
N THR A 41 16.64 9.54 5.77
CA THR A 41 16.95 10.98 5.78
C THR A 41 16.81 11.60 4.38
N VAL A 42 17.28 10.91 3.34
CA VAL A 42 17.13 11.37 1.95
C VAL A 42 15.66 11.44 1.56
N ASN A 43 14.84 10.45 1.93
CA ASN A 43 13.40 10.46 1.66
C ASN A 43 12.68 11.57 2.43
N GLN A 44 13.04 11.82 3.69
CA GLN A 44 12.52 12.94 4.46
C GLN A 44 12.90 14.29 3.83
N LEU A 45 14.11 14.43 3.30
CA LEU A 45 14.54 15.61 2.56
C LEU A 45 13.79 15.77 1.23
N ARG A 46 13.49 14.68 0.52
CA ARG A 46 12.66 14.71 -0.70
C ARG A 46 11.23 15.16 -0.37
N VAL A 47 10.63 14.62 0.68
CA VAL A 47 9.31 15.06 1.17
C VAL A 47 9.36 16.53 1.56
N ALA A 48 10.34 16.94 2.34
CA ALA A 48 10.52 18.34 2.74
C ALA A 48 10.71 19.29 1.55
N LYS A 49 11.48 18.86 0.52
CA LYS A 49 11.68 19.62 -0.72
C LYS A 49 10.40 19.68 -1.56
N ARG A 50 9.62 18.61 -1.64
CA ARG A 50 8.32 18.56 -2.33
C ARG A 50 7.30 19.46 -1.64
N LEU A 51 7.32 19.51 -0.30
CA LEU A 51 6.43 20.34 0.50
C LEU A 51 6.84 21.82 0.56
N ALA A 52 8.12 22.13 0.32
CA ALA A 52 8.66 23.50 0.42
C ALA A 52 7.90 24.56 -0.39
N PRO A 53 7.54 24.32 -1.67
CA PRO A 53 6.77 25.29 -2.47
C PRO A 53 5.31 25.39 -2.04
N ARG A 54 4.77 24.38 -1.36
CA ARG A 54 3.37 24.25 -0.95
C ARG A 54 3.14 24.67 0.51
N ARG A 55 4.18 25.08 1.20
CA ARG A 55 4.13 25.65 2.56
C ARG A 55 3.46 27.02 2.54
N GLY A 56 2.21 27.10 2.11
CA GLY A 56 1.38 28.27 2.30
C GLY A 56 1.23 28.59 3.79
N GLY A 57 0.98 29.85 4.12
CA GLY A 57 0.70 30.26 5.48
C GLY A 57 1.89 30.80 6.29
N THR A 58 1.57 31.36 7.43
CA THR A 58 2.51 31.92 8.41
C THR A 58 3.31 30.81 9.11
N LEU A 59 4.43 31.18 9.74
CA LEU A 59 5.19 30.23 10.57
C LEU A 59 4.29 29.58 11.66
N GLY A 60 3.36 30.37 12.23
CA GLY A 60 2.41 29.84 13.23
C GLY A 60 1.54 28.73 12.70
N GLU A 61 1.07 28.80 11.45
CA GLU A 61 0.28 27.73 10.82
C GLU A 61 1.12 26.49 10.54
N ARG A 62 2.38 26.65 10.19
CA ARG A 62 3.30 25.52 9.95
C ARG A 62 3.59 24.71 11.23
N PHE A 63 3.65 25.38 12.36
CA PHE A 63 3.83 24.74 13.67
C PHE A 63 2.54 24.52 14.45
N GLY A 64 1.40 24.88 13.86
CA GLY A 64 0.07 24.76 14.44
C GLY A 64 -0.35 23.33 14.74
N PRO A 65 -1.56 23.15 15.29
CA PRO A 65 -2.12 21.82 15.51
C PRO A 65 -2.26 21.08 14.17
N LEU A 66 -2.02 19.76 14.21
CA LEU A 66 -2.17 18.91 13.03
C LEU A 66 -3.66 18.67 12.74
N ASP A 67 -4.06 18.82 11.48
CA ASP A 67 -5.42 18.50 11.04
C ASP A 67 -5.54 16.97 10.87
N ASP A 68 -6.42 16.33 11.61
CA ASP A 68 -6.65 14.89 11.58
C ASP A 68 -7.60 14.43 10.45
N ARG A 69 -8.11 15.37 9.63
CA ARG A 69 -8.93 15.07 8.45
C ARG A 69 -8.05 14.69 7.25
N ILE A 70 -7.26 13.64 7.41
CA ILE A 70 -6.39 13.11 6.37
C ILE A 70 -7.24 12.58 5.20
N VAL A 71 -6.74 12.76 3.97
CA VAL A 71 -7.25 12.05 2.80
C VAL A 71 -6.26 10.94 2.46
N PHE A 72 -6.70 9.69 2.58
CA PHE A 72 -5.94 8.54 2.12
C PHE A 72 -6.33 8.20 0.68
N VAL A 73 -5.39 8.27 -0.23
CA VAL A 73 -5.55 7.83 -1.61
C VAL A 73 -4.91 6.46 -1.76
N VAL A 74 -5.74 5.44 -1.92
CA VAL A 74 -5.29 4.05 -2.04
C VAL A 74 -5.64 3.47 -3.41
N GLY A 75 -4.95 2.41 -3.79
CA GLY A 75 -5.14 1.71 -5.05
C GLY A 75 -3.90 0.91 -5.41
N SER A 76 -4.00 0.12 -6.47
CA SER A 76 -2.81 -0.57 -6.98
C SER A 76 -1.76 0.44 -7.46
N PRO A 77 -0.47 0.20 -7.24
CA PRO A 77 0.57 0.95 -7.94
C PRO A 77 0.28 1.02 -9.44
N ARG A 78 0.54 2.16 -10.06
CA ARG A 78 0.27 2.44 -11.49
C ARG A 78 -1.21 2.66 -11.86
N SER A 79 -2.13 2.70 -10.88
CA SER A 79 -3.54 3.07 -11.12
C SER A 79 -3.81 4.58 -11.13
N GLY A 80 -2.79 5.43 -10.95
CA GLY A 80 -2.96 6.90 -10.91
C GLY A 80 -3.03 7.49 -9.51
N THR A 81 -2.64 6.75 -8.47
CA THR A 81 -2.63 7.21 -7.06
C THR A 81 -1.85 8.51 -6.89
N THR A 82 -0.65 8.59 -7.45
CA THR A 82 0.21 9.80 -7.39
C THR A 82 -0.45 11.00 -8.07
N PHE A 83 -1.01 10.81 -9.26
CA PHE A 83 -1.71 11.88 -9.99
C PHE A 83 -2.90 12.41 -9.18
N LEU A 84 -3.72 11.52 -8.63
CA LEU A 84 -4.89 11.90 -7.85
C LEU A 84 -4.51 12.62 -6.55
N ALA A 85 -3.51 12.11 -5.84
CA ALA A 85 -3.01 12.75 -4.63
C ALA A 85 -2.41 14.14 -4.88
N GLU A 86 -1.63 14.29 -5.95
CA GLU A 86 -1.10 15.58 -6.39
C GLU A 86 -2.22 16.56 -6.78
N SER A 87 -3.26 16.07 -7.45
CA SER A 87 -4.41 16.89 -7.82
C SER A 87 -5.18 17.40 -6.59
N ILE A 88 -5.45 16.52 -5.61
CA ILE A 88 -6.07 16.91 -4.34
C ILE A 88 -5.13 17.82 -3.54
N GLY A 89 -3.85 17.46 -3.44
CA GLY A 89 -2.85 18.23 -2.70
C GLY A 89 -2.56 19.62 -3.28
N SER A 90 -2.95 19.89 -4.52
CA SER A 90 -2.86 21.22 -5.14
C SER A 90 -4.00 22.15 -4.75
N VAL A 91 -5.06 21.63 -4.15
CA VAL A 91 -6.22 22.42 -3.69
C VAL A 91 -5.81 23.27 -2.48
N PRO A 92 -6.21 24.56 -2.40
CA PRO A 92 -5.96 25.38 -1.22
C PRO A 92 -6.46 24.71 0.06
N GLY A 93 -5.61 24.67 1.08
CA GLY A 93 -5.89 24.00 2.35
C GLY A 93 -5.52 22.51 2.41
N PHE A 94 -5.01 21.96 1.32
CA PHE A 94 -4.50 20.58 1.25
C PHE A 94 -3.00 20.55 0.95
N VAL A 95 -2.35 19.41 1.25
CA VAL A 95 -0.96 19.16 0.89
C VAL A 95 -0.74 17.68 0.62
N ASP A 96 -0.15 17.37 -0.52
CA ASP A 96 0.26 16.01 -0.85
C ASP A 96 1.56 15.66 -0.11
N LEU A 97 1.52 14.62 0.73
CA LEU A 97 2.70 14.07 1.43
C LEU A 97 3.51 13.15 0.52
N GLY A 98 2.94 12.70 -0.59
CA GLY A 98 3.49 11.63 -1.42
C GLY A 98 3.40 10.28 -0.74
N GLU A 99 4.20 9.32 -1.21
CA GLU A 99 4.41 8.06 -0.49
C GLU A 99 5.28 8.34 0.74
N VAL A 100 4.74 8.06 1.92
CA VAL A 100 5.47 8.20 3.19
C VAL A 100 6.27 6.93 3.44
N ALA A 101 7.55 6.93 3.06
CA ALA A 101 8.41 5.76 3.14
C ALA A 101 8.37 5.03 4.51
N PRO A 102 8.37 5.72 5.67
CA PRO A 102 8.20 5.05 6.96
C PRO A 102 6.84 4.37 7.14
N VAL A 103 5.77 4.85 6.51
CA VAL A 103 4.46 4.16 6.49
C VAL A 103 4.57 2.88 5.69
N LYS A 104 5.11 2.96 4.48
CA LYS A 104 5.33 1.82 3.61
C LYS A 104 6.13 0.73 4.30
N ALA A 105 7.25 1.07 4.90
CA ALA A 105 8.11 0.14 5.64
C ALA A 105 7.41 -0.53 6.83
N ALA A 106 6.45 0.16 7.46
CA ALA A 106 5.74 -0.35 8.62
C ALA A 106 4.55 -1.26 8.29
N VAL A 107 4.06 -1.31 7.03
CA VAL A 107 2.85 -2.06 6.68
C VAL A 107 2.88 -3.53 7.13
N PRO A 108 3.97 -4.31 6.94
CA PRO A 108 4.01 -5.69 7.42
C PRO A 108 3.88 -5.81 8.96
N GLU A 109 4.50 -4.87 9.70
CA GLU A 109 4.39 -4.78 11.16
C GLU A 109 2.94 -4.41 11.56
N LEU A 110 2.37 -3.38 10.93
CA LEU A 110 1.02 -2.91 11.21
C LEU A 110 -0.04 -4.00 10.98
N ALA A 111 0.15 -4.83 9.95
CA ALA A 111 -0.76 -5.95 9.65
C ALA A 111 -0.69 -7.09 10.68
N ALA A 112 0.39 -7.19 11.45
CA ALA A 112 0.62 -8.24 12.44
C ALA A 112 0.31 -7.81 13.88
N LEU A 113 0.16 -6.51 14.13
CA LEU A 113 -0.11 -5.97 15.46
C LEU A 113 -1.61 -5.99 15.79
N GLU A 114 -1.93 -5.95 17.09
CA GLU A 114 -3.28 -5.66 17.56
C GLU A 114 -3.76 -4.29 17.02
N PRO A 115 -5.03 -4.15 16.62
CA PRO A 115 -5.53 -2.97 15.89
C PRO A 115 -5.22 -1.62 16.56
N ASP A 116 -5.42 -1.52 17.87
CA ASP A 116 -5.16 -0.27 18.61
C ASP A 116 -3.68 0.09 18.65
N VAL A 117 -2.81 -0.92 18.80
CA VAL A 117 -1.35 -0.75 18.81
C VAL A 117 -0.88 -0.34 17.41
N ALA A 118 -1.39 -0.98 16.39
CA ALA A 118 -1.11 -0.64 14.99
C ALA A 118 -1.55 0.80 14.67
N ALA A 119 -2.76 1.18 15.08
CA ALA A 119 -3.29 2.54 14.88
C ALA A 119 -2.42 3.61 15.59
N ALA A 120 -2.03 3.37 16.83
CA ALA A 120 -1.13 4.27 17.57
C ALA A 120 0.23 4.38 16.87
N ARG A 121 0.76 3.26 16.34
CA ARG A 121 2.02 3.22 15.59
C ARG A 121 1.93 4.05 14.31
N LEU A 122 0.89 3.83 13.49
CA LEU A 122 0.66 4.57 12.26
C LEU A 122 0.50 6.07 12.54
N ARG A 123 -0.30 6.43 13.56
CA ARG A 123 -0.48 7.83 13.98
C ARG A 123 0.84 8.49 14.36
N ARG A 124 1.71 7.79 15.08
CA ARG A 124 3.04 8.28 15.44
C ARG A 124 3.90 8.54 14.20
N ILE A 125 3.94 7.60 13.24
CA ILE A 125 4.72 7.72 12.01
C ILE A 125 4.26 8.96 11.22
N LEU A 126 2.97 9.08 10.96
CA LEU A 126 2.42 10.21 10.20
C LEU A 126 2.57 11.55 10.94
N THR A 127 2.45 11.56 12.27
CA THR A 127 2.73 12.76 13.09
C THR A 127 4.15 13.22 12.91
N VAL A 128 5.14 12.33 12.99
CA VAL A 128 6.56 12.67 12.79
C VAL A 128 6.80 13.18 11.36
N ALA A 129 6.29 12.47 10.35
CA ALA A 129 6.44 12.88 8.95
C ALA A 129 5.88 14.29 8.70
N ARG A 130 4.71 14.59 9.25
CA ARG A 130 4.06 15.90 9.13
C ARG A 130 4.81 17.01 9.88
N ARG A 131 5.33 16.71 11.07
CA ARG A 131 6.14 17.68 11.85
C ARG A 131 7.45 18.01 11.16
N VAL A 132 8.15 16.98 10.65
CA VAL A 132 9.39 17.17 9.88
C VAL A 132 9.10 17.93 8.58
N GLY A 133 7.97 17.67 7.92
CA GLY A 133 7.54 18.40 6.73
C GLY A 133 7.06 19.83 7.00
N LEU A 134 6.94 20.25 8.26
CA LEU A 134 6.34 21.55 8.66
C LEU A 134 4.92 21.75 8.09
N VAL A 135 4.14 20.67 8.12
CA VAL A 135 2.77 20.63 7.62
C VAL A 135 1.84 20.62 8.83
N GLY A 136 1.56 21.81 9.38
CA GLY A 136 0.70 21.95 10.55
C GLY A 136 -0.79 21.98 10.23
N ALA A 137 -1.32 23.14 9.96
CA ALA A 137 -2.76 23.42 9.86
C ALA A 137 -3.41 23.11 8.50
N VAL A 138 -2.72 22.36 7.61
CA VAL A 138 -3.27 21.95 6.31
C VAL A 138 -3.66 20.47 6.33
N ARG A 139 -4.68 20.12 5.57
CA ARG A 139 -5.17 18.74 5.44
C ARG A 139 -4.18 17.92 4.60
N PRO A 140 -3.60 16.86 5.15
CA PRO A 140 -2.66 16.05 4.42
C PRO A 140 -3.39 15.08 3.48
N VAL A 141 -2.78 14.84 2.32
CA VAL A 141 -3.12 13.75 1.40
C VAL A 141 -1.98 12.76 1.44
N GLU A 142 -2.25 11.54 1.80
CA GLU A 142 -1.28 10.45 1.89
C GLU A 142 -1.64 9.40 0.84
N GLN A 143 -0.65 8.90 0.10
CA GLN A 143 -0.91 8.03 -1.04
C GLN A 143 0.00 6.79 -1.12
N THR A 144 0.42 6.25 0.02
CA THR A 144 1.17 4.98 0.03
C THR A 144 0.25 3.84 -0.41
N PRO A 145 0.49 3.19 -1.55
CA PRO A 145 -0.42 2.15 -2.07
C PRO A 145 -0.61 0.99 -1.08
N GLU A 146 0.43 0.63 -0.34
CA GLU A 146 0.42 -0.46 0.63
C GLU A 146 -0.55 -0.24 1.79
N LEU A 147 -0.98 1.00 2.05
CA LEU A 147 -2.04 1.28 3.03
C LEU A 147 -3.36 0.56 2.71
N ALA A 148 -3.59 0.19 1.45
CA ALA A 148 -4.74 -0.64 1.09
C ALA A 148 -4.85 -1.92 1.94
N HIS A 149 -3.72 -2.49 2.37
CA HIS A 149 -3.68 -3.73 3.17
C HIS A 149 -3.98 -3.54 4.66
N VAL A 150 -3.91 -2.30 5.15
CA VAL A 150 -4.12 -1.94 6.57
C VAL A 150 -5.05 -0.73 6.71
N LEU A 151 -6.04 -0.64 5.83
CA LEU A 151 -6.94 0.50 5.76
C LEU A 151 -7.82 0.64 7.01
N ASP A 152 -8.18 -0.47 7.65
CA ASP A 152 -8.91 -0.46 8.92
C ASP A 152 -8.06 0.16 10.04
N VAL A 153 -6.75 -0.13 10.06
CA VAL A 153 -5.79 0.50 10.98
C VAL A 153 -5.71 2.00 10.72
N ALA A 154 -5.67 2.40 9.45
CA ALA A 154 -5.64 3.82 9.08
C ALA A 154 -6.89 4.57 9.55
N ARG A 155 -8.07 3.94 9.44
CA ARG A 155 -9.34 4.48 9.95
C ARG A 155 -9.35 4.59 11.47
N LEU A 156 -8.87 3.56 12.16
CA LEU A 156 -8.79 3.57 13.62
C LEU A 156 -7.84 4.67 14.11
N ALA A 157 -6.70 4.84 13.41
CA ALA A 157 -5.75 5.92 13.69
C ALA A 157 -6.34 7.32 13.43
N TYR A 158 -7.17 7.47 12.40
CA TYR A 158 -7.74 8.75 11.96
C TYR A 158 -9.24 8.60 11.63
N PRO A 159 -10.13 8.61 12.64
CA PRO A 159 -11.56 8.41 12.42
C PRO A 159 -12.24 9.46 11.53
N ALA A 160 -11.65 10.67 11.45
CA ALA A 160 -12.12 11.76 10.59
C ALA A 160 -11.54 11.72 9.16
N ALA A 161 -10.70 10.73 8.85
CA ALA A 161 -10.10 10.58 7.52
C ALA A 161 -11.14 10.29 6.45
N ARG A 162 -10.83 10.70 5.22
CA ARG A 162 -11.55 10.32 4.01
C ARG A 162 -10.69 9.38 3.18
N VAL A 163 -11.29 8.34 2.64
CA VAL A 163 -10.60 7.35 1.82
C VAL A 163 -11.08 7.47 0.38
N VAL A 164 -10.13 7.60 -0.52
CA VAL A 164 -10.36 7.61 -1.97
C VAL A 164 -9.63 6.41 -2.57
N HIS A 165 -10.36 5.49 -3.14
CA HIS A 165 -9.83 4.32 -3.82
C HIS A 165 -9.84 4.57 -5.31
N ILE A 166 -8.67 4.68 -5.94
CA ILE A 166 -8.55 4.78 -7.38
C ILE A 166 -8.33 3.41 -7.98
N ILE A 167 -9.20 3.04 -8.91
CA ILE A 167 -9.15 1.78 -9.67
C ILE A 167 -8.88 2.10 -11.13
N ARG A 168 -8.12 1.25 -11.78
CA ARG A 168 -7.86 1.26 -13.21
C ARG A 168 -7.95 -0.15 -13.75
N ASP A 169 -8.24 -0.31 -15.04
CA ASP A 169 -8.21 -1.62 -15.70
C ASP A 169 -6.89 -2.35 -15.37
N GLY A 170 -7.02 -3.54 -14.77
CA GLY A 170 -5.88 -4.32 -14.32
C GLY A 170 -4.91 -4.67 -15.45
N ARG A 171 -5.41 -4.85 -16.66
CA ARG A 171 -4.62 -5.13 -17.86
C ARG A 171 -3.71 -3.95 -18.23
N ASP A 172 -4.23 -2.71 -18.15
CA ASP A 172 -3.42 -1.50 -18.36
C ASP A 172 -2.42 -1.27 -17.24
N VAL A 173 -2.78 -1.65 -16.00
CA VAL A 173 -1.85 -1.62 -14.85
C VAL A 173 -0.70 -2.60 -15.07
N VAL A 174 -1.01 -3.81 -15.56
CA VAL A 174 0.01 -4.82 -15.92
C VAL A 174 0.98 -4.27 -16.97
N CYS A 175 0.49 -3.67 -18.07
CA CYS A 175 1.36 -3.02 -19.05
C CYS A 175 2.33 -2.04 -18.37
N SER A 176 1.81 -1.17 -17.52
CA SER A 176 2.62 -0.16 -16.83
C SER A 176 3.61 -0.75 -15.82
N LEU A 177 3.30 -1.88 -15.19
CA LEU A 177 4.19 -2.59 -14.28
C LEU A 177 5.30 -3.33 -15.02
N LEU A 178 4.99 -3.93 -16.18
CA LEU A 178 5.98 -4.64 -17.01
C LEU A 178 7.07 -3.71 -17.60
N GLU A 179 6.74 -2.44 -17.79
CA GLU A 179 7.73 -1.42 -18.15
C GLU A 179 8.76 -1.12 -17.06
N LYS A 180 8.45 -1.51 -15.82
CA LYS A 180 9.30 -1.25 -14.66
C LYS A 180 10.17 -2.45 -14.34
N PRO A 181 11.39 -2.25 -13.83
CA PRO A 181 12.26 -3.35 -13.40
C PRO A 181 11.75 -4.05 -12.12
N TRP A 182 10.62 -3.62 -11.59
CA TRP A 182 10.13 -3.98 -10.25
C TRP A 182 9.73 -5.44 -10.10
N LEU A 183 9.28 -6.06 -11.15
CA LEU A 183 8.84 -7.46 -11.17
C LEU A 183 9.94 -8.42 -11.62
N ARG A 184 11.03 -7.88 -12.19
CA ARG A 184 12.14 -8.69 -12.68
C ARG A 184 12.96 -9.21 -11.51
N ARG A 185 13.10 -10.52 -11.45
CA ARG A 185 13.79 -11.25 -10.37
C ARG A 185 15.15 -10.66 -9.99
N GLU A 186 15.91 -10.19 -10.98
CA GLU A 186 17.28 -9.71 -10.81
C GLU A 186 17.36 -8.24 -10.39
N GLN A 187 16.30 -7.46 -10.57
CA GLN A 187 16.29 -6.00 -10.42
C GLN A 187 15.31 -5.49 -9.35
N ALA A 188 14.45 -6.35 -8.82
CA ALA A 188 13.37 -5.97 -7.90
C ALA A 188 13.85 -5.81 -6.44
N ARG A 189 15.03 -5.27 -6.19
CA ARG A 189 15.60 -5.20 -4.84
C ARG A 189 15.00 -4.12 -3.96
N THR A 190 14.67 -2.97 -4.55
CA THR A 190 14.09 -1.82 -3.83
C THR A 190 13.09 -1.09 -4.71
N ASP A 191 12.15 -0.38 -4.12
CA ASP A 191 11.26 0.54 -4.83
C ASP A 191 11.89 1.94 -4.98
N ASP A 192 11.12 2.91 -5.53
CA ASP A 192 11.59 4.29 -5.70
C ASP A 192 11.84 5.00 -4.35
N ALA A 193 11.30 4.47 -3.24
CA ALA A 193 11.55 4.93 -1.89
C ALA A 193 12.73 4.20 -1.20
N GLY A 194 13.38 3.25 -1.88
CA GLY A 194 14.50 2.48 -1.32
C GLY A 194 14.06 1.36 -0.38
N ILE A 195 12.80 0.92 -0.44
CA ILE A 195 12.25 -0.10 0.45
C ILE A 195 12.15 -1.44 -0.27
N ALA A 196 12.55 -2.51 0.39
CA ALA A 196 12.40 -3.88 -0.07
C ALA A 196 11.62 -4.72 0.96
N TYR A 197 10.66 -5.51 0.47
CA TYR A 197 9.89 -6.45 1.29
C TYR A 197 10.40 -7.90 1.14
N GLY A 198 11.71 -8.08 1.03
CA GLY A 198 12.38 -9.36 0.81
C GLY A 198 13.15 -9.39 -0.51
N SER A 199 13.70 -10.55 -0.88
CA SER A 199 14.65 -10.67 -1.99
C SER A 199 14.06 -10.37 -3.38
N TYR A 200 12.73 -10.41 -3.53
CA TYR A 200 12.03 -10.20 -4.79
C TYR A 200 10.98 -9.10 -4.77
N ALA A 201 10.61 -8.60 -3.60
CA ALA A 201 9.36 -7.88 -3.47
C ALA A 201 9.57 -6.39 -3.28
N ARG A 202 9.30 -5.62 -4.33
CA ARG A 202 8.88 -4.24 -4.19
C ARG A 202 7.49 -4.11 -3.58
N PHE A 203 6.71 -5.19 -3.68
CA PHE A 203 5.36 -5.27 -3.20
C PHE A 203 5.31 -6.20 -2.02
N TRP A 204 4.55 -5.86 -1.01
CA TRP A 204 4.38 -6.74 0.13
C TRP A 204 3.59 -7.98 -0.29
N VAL A 205 4.25 -9.13 -0.18
CA VAL A 205 3.67 -10.46 -0.38
C VAL A 205 3.75 -11.20 0.95
N GLU A 206 2.63 -11.76 1.38
CA GLU A 206 2.59 -12.55 2.61
C GLU A 206 3.58 -13.71 2.53
N PRO A 207 4.29 -14.02 3.63
CA PRO A 207 5.32 -15.06 3.63
C PRO A 207 4.85 -16.41 3.06
N ALA A 208 3.61 -16.80 3.36
CA ALA A 208 3.01 -18.05 2.89
C ALA A 208 2.76 -18.10 1.36
N ARG A 209 2.71 -16.95 0.69
CA ARG A 209 2.42 -16.85 -0.75
C ARG A 209 3.66 -16.49 -1.59
N ARG A 210 4.82 -16.29 -0.95
CA ARG A 210 6.06 -15.87 -1.65
C ARG A 210 6.51 -16.87 -2.70
N GLY A 211 6.49 -18.16 -2.41
CA GLY A 211 6.89 -19.20 -3.37
C GLY A 211 6.05 -19.14 -4.65
N GLU A 212 4.73 -19.07 -4.51
CA GLU A 212 3.81 -18.93 -5.65
C GLU A 212 4.07 -17.65 -6.46
N PHE A 213 4.29 -16.55 -5.78
CA PHE A 213 4.61 -15.27 -6.42
C PHE A 213 5.96 -15.33 -7.17
N GLU A 214 6.97 -15.96 -6.60
CA GLU A 214 8.30 -16.07 -7.18
C GLU A 214 8.35 -16.99 -8.41
N GLU A 215 7.52 -18.02 -8.46
CA GLU A 215 7.41 -18.94 -9.59
C GLU A 215 6.57 -18.42 -10.75
N ALA A 216 5.73 -17.40 -10.51
CA ALA A 216 4.84 -16.83 -11.51
C ALA A 216 5.62 -16.03 -12.58
N SER A 217 5.03 -15.88 -13.76
CA SER A 217 5.50 -14.97 -14.81
C SER A 217 5.44 -13.50 -14.35
N ASP A 218 6.14 -12.60 -15.04
CA ASP A 218 6.08 -11.18 -14.73
C ASP A 218 4.66 -10.61 -14.90
N ALA A 219 3.93 -11.05 -15.92
CA ALA A 219 2.55 -10.63 -16.17
C ALA A 219 1.60 -11.11 -15.06
N ARG A 220 1.76 -12.38 -14.64
CA ARG A 220 0.96 -12.94 -13.55
C ARG A 220 1.28 -12.29 -12.21
N ARG A 221 2.56 -11.98 -11.93
CA ARG A 221 2.95 -11.20 -10.73
C ARG A 221 2.34 -9.81 -10.73
N ALA A 222 2.34 -9.13 -11.89
CA ALA A 222 1.71 -7.81 -12.03
C ALA A 222 0.20 -7.86 -11.78
N ALA A 223 -0.47 -8.85 -12.37
CA ALA A 223 -1.90 -9.08 -12.17
C ALA A 223 -2.24 -9.41 -10.71
N TRP A 224 -1.41 -10.24 -10.07
CA TRP A 224 -1.53 -10.56 -8.64
C TRP A 224 -1.43 -9.31 -7.77
N VAL A 225 -0.45 -8.42 -8.04
CA VAL A 225 -0.33 -7.14 -7.32
C VAL A 225 -1.60 -6.32 -7.48
N TRP A 226 -2.07 -6.12 -8.71
CA TRP A 226 -3.29 -5.35 -8.97
C TRP A 226 -4.50 -5.93 -8.22
N ARG A 227 -4.76 -7.21 -8.38
CA ARG A 227 -5.88 -7.92 -7.72
C ARG A 227 -5.79 -7.78 -6.20
N ARG A 228 -4.61 -7.99 -5.64
CA ARG A 228 -4.38 -7.97 -4.20
C ARG A 228 -4.67 -6.60 -3.58
N TYR A 229 -4.17 -5.53 -4.20
CA TYR A 229 -4.36 -4.17 -3.68
C TYR A 229 -5.82 -3.71 -3.81
N VAL A 230 -6.45 -3.98 -4.95
CA VAL A 230 -7.86 -3.61 -5.16
C VAL A 230 -8.77 -4.39 -4.21
N SER A 231 -8.57 -5.71 -4.09
CA SER A 231 -9.36 -6.54 -3.16
C SER A 231 -9.16 -6.11 -1.70
N ALA A 232 -7.93 -5.79 -1.29
CA ALA A 232 -7.64 -5.35 0.07
C ALA A 232 -8.36 -4.05 0.42
N ALA A 233 -8.33 -3.05 -0.47
CA ALA A 233 -9.05 -1.79 -0.26
C ALA A 233 -10.56 -2.01 -0.15
N ARG A 234 -11.14 -2.85 -1.02
CA ARG A 234 -12.59 -3.12 -1.05
C ARG A 234 -13.07 -3.96 0.13
N SER A 235 -12.25 -4.87 0.64
CA SER A 235 -12.59 -5.73 1.78
C SER A 235 -12.41 -5.08 3.15
N SER A 236 -11.82 -3.89 3.22
CA SER A 236 -11.52 -3.20 4.48
C SER A 236 -12.73 -2.73 5.28
N GLY A 237 -13.96 -2.79 4.71
CA GLY A 237 -15.14 -2.21 5.36
C GLY A 237 -15.10 -0.69 5.55
N ALA A 238 -14.04 -0.03 5.07
CA ALA A 238 -13.91 1.42 5.15
C ALA A 238 -14.96 2.13 4.27
N PRO A 239 -15.63 3.17 4.77
CA PRO A 239 -16.42 4.04 3.89
C PRO A 239 -15.45 4.79 2.98
N LEU A 240 -15.43 4.40 1.70
CA LEU A 240 -14.57 4.97 0.67
C LEU A 240 -15.38 5.37 -0.55
N ILE A 241 -14.82 6.28 -1.35
CA ILE A 241 -15.30 6.55 -2.71
C ILE A 241 -14.38 5.84 -3.70
N GLU A 242 -14.97 5.10 -4.65
CA GLU A 242 -14.23 4.52 -5.77
C GLU A 242 -14.24 5.48 -6.96
N ILE A 243 -13.06 5.77 -7.49
CA ILE A 243 -12.83 6.57 -8.69
C ILE A 243 -12.16 5.69 -9.73
N ARG A 244 -12.76 5.58 -10.91
CA ARG A 244 -12.11 4.90 -12.04
C ARG A 244 -11.20 5.87 -12.77
N TYR A 245 -9.98 5.42 -13.07
CA TYR A 245 -9.03 6.23 -13.82
C TYR A 245 -9.57 6.60 -15.20
N GLU A 246 -10.28 5.68 -15.83
CA GLU A 246 -10.92 5.86 -17.14
C GLU A 246 -11.97 6.97 -17.07
N GLU A 247 -12.85 6.94 -16.05
CA GLU A 247 -13.85 8.00 -15.82
C GLU A 247 -13.17 9.34 -15.55
N LEU A 248 -12.08 9.33 -14.78
CA LEU A 248 -11.30 10.52 -14.49
C LEU A 248 -10.68 11.14 -15.75
N ALA A 249 -10.21 10.32 -16.69
CA ALA A 249 -9.64 10.76 -17.95
C ALA A 249 -10.70 11.25 -18.97
N GLU A 250 -11.89 10.67 -18.93
CA GLU A 250 -12.99 10.97 -19.86
C GLU A 250 -13.89 12.10 -19.37
N SER A 251 -14.20 12.12 -18.08
CA SER A 251 -15.19 13.03 -17.47
C SER A 251 -14.72 13.59 -16.14
N PRO A 252 -13.62 14.37 -16.12
CA PRO A 252 -13.05 14.90 -14.87
C PRO A 252 -14.01 15.79 -14.09
N GLU A 253 -15.00 16.41 -14.75
CA GLU A 253 -16.05 17.21 -14.12
C GLU A 253 -16.93 16.38 -13.19
N THR A 254 -17.39 15.21 -13.65
CA THR A 254 -18.22 14.29 -12.88
C THR A 254 -17.46 13.74 -11.68
N VAL A 255 -16.17 13.41 -11.88
CA VAL A 255 -15.30 12.97 -10.80
C VAL A 255 -15.06 14.09 -9.79
N ALA A 256 -14.84 15.33 -10.26
CA ALA A 256 -14.64 16.48 -9.39
C ALA A 256 -15.87 16.76 -8.50
N ASP A 257 -17.09 16.63 -9.04
CA ASP A 257 -18.32 16.82 -8.28
C ASP A 257 -18.44 15.82 -7.12
N ARG A 258 -18.24 14.54 -7.40
CA ARG A 258 -18.30 13.46 -6.39
C ARG A 258 -17.19 13.58 -5.36
N LEU A 259 -15.98 13.82 -5.83
CA LEU A 259 -14.79 13.87 -4.98
C LEU A 259 -14.80 15.10 -4.07
N ALA A 260 -15.19 16.29 -4.59
CA ALA A 260 -15.29 17.52 -3.81
C ALA A 260 -16.23 17.37 -2.60
N VAL A 261 -17.38 16.73 -2.80
CA VAL A 261 -18.33 16.44 -1.71
C VAL A 261 -17.72 15.44 -0.71
N HIS A 262 -17.08 14.36 -1.21
CA HIS A 262 -16.54 13.32 -0.35
C HIS A 262 -15.42 13.83 0.57
N ILE A 263 -14.48 14.62 0.02
CA ILE A 263 -13.34 15.11 0.78
C ILE A 263 -13.55 16.52 1.36
N ASP A 264 -14.72 17.11 1.20
CA ASP A 264 -15.02 18.48 1.63
C ASP A 264 -13.98 19.48 1.09
N ALA A 265 -13.87 19.56 -0.24
CA ALA A 265 -12.92 20.40 -0.95
C ALA A 265 -13.61 21.36 -1.94
N PRO A 266 -13.03 22.54 -2.21
CA PRO A 266 -13.54 23.43 -3.24
C PRO A 266 -13.40 22.79 -4.63
N ARG A 267 -14.53 22.68 -5.35
CA ARG A 267 -14.64 22.02 -6.65
C ARG A 267 -13.71 22.60 -7.73
N GLY A 268 -13.68 23.92 -7.85
CA GLY A 268 -12.95 24.58 -8.95
C GLY A 268 -11.45 24.23 -9.00
N PRO A 269 -10.70 24.47 -7.92
CA PRO A 269 -9.30 24.09 -7.85
C PRO A 269 -9.07 22.59 -8.02
N LEU A 270 -9.97 21.75 -7.49
CA LEU A 270 -9.89 20.30 -7.64
C LEU A 270 -10.05 19.89 -9.11
N LEU A 271 -11.07 20.40 -9.81
CA LEU A 271 -11.29 20.16 -11.23
C LEU A 271 -10.07 20.55 -12.07
N ALA A 272 -9.49 21.73 -11.82
CA ALA A 272 -8.28 22.17 -12.52
C ALA A 272 -7.10 21.20 -12.36
N GLY A 273 -7.00 20.54 -11.20
CA GLY A 273 -6.03 19.47 -10.98
C GLY A 273 -6.35 18.22 -11.80
N LEU A 274 -7.61 17.78 -11.79
CA LEU A 274 -8.07 16.55 -12.42
C LEU A 274 -8.06 16.62 -13.96
N GLN A 275 -8.32 17.79 -14.55
CA GLN A 275 -8.27 18.02 -16.00
C GLN A 275 -6.91 17.75 -16.65
N ARG A 276 -5.86 17.58 -15.86
CA ARG A 276 -4.54 17.16 -16.34
C ARG A 276 -4.43 15.66 -16.61
N ALA A 277 -5.47 14.88 -16.28
CA ALA A 277 -5.53 13.48 -16.63
C ALA A 277 -5.50 13.28 -18.15
N HIS A 278 -4.92 12.21 -18.61
CA HIS A 278 -4.86 11.90 -20.04
C HIS A 278 -5.28 10.46 -20.31
N SER A 279 -5.96 10.27 -21.44
CA SER A 279 -6.49 8.97 -21.86
C SER A 279 -5.47 8.08 -22.60
N ALA A 280 -4.29 8.61 -22.93
CA ALA A 280 -3.29 7.90 -23.76
C ALA A 280 -2.85 6.53 -23.21
N SER A 281 -3.11 6.27 -21.93
CA SER A 281 -2.77 5.00 -21.30
C SER A 281 -3.99 4.11 -21.03
N VAL A 282 -5.18 4.50 -21.48
CA VAL A 282 -6.42 3.71 -21.36
C VAL A 282 -6.54 2.77 -22.54
N GLY A 283 -6.77 1.50 -22.26
CA GLY A 283 -6.97 0.46 -23.30
C GLY A 283 -5.67 0.00 -23.98
N ARG A 284 -4.52 0.41 -23.50
CA ARG A 284 -3.22 0.04 -24.10
C ARG A 284 -2.89 -1.45 -24.04
N TYR A 285 -3.55 -2.19 -23.16
CA TYR A 285 -3.36 -3.64 -23.06
C TYR A 285 -3.65 -4.38 -24.36
N GLY A 286 -4.53 -3.83 -25.21
CA GLY A 286 -4.87 -4.43 -26.50
C GLY A 286 -3.72 -4.42 -27.52
N THR A 287 -2.70 -3.59 -27.32
CA THR A 287 -1.51 -3.48 -28.17
C THR A 287 -0.23 -3.90 -27.47
N ASP A 288 -0.15 -3.76 -26.16
CA ASP A 288 1.08 -3.86 -25.38
C ASP A 288 1.27 -5.24 -24.73
N LEU A 289 0.19 -6.02 -24.55
CA LEU A 289 0.26 -7.37 -24.02
C LEU A 289 0.11 -8.40 -25.13
N ASP A 290 0.98 -9.40 -25.12
CA ASP A 290 0.83 -10.56 -26.00
C ASP A 290 -0.26 -11.53 -25.46
N PRO A 291 -0.68 -12.53 -26.26
CA PRO A 291 -1.73 -13.47 -25.86
C PRO A 291 -1.41 -14.28 -24.60
N GLU A 292 -0.15 -14.62 -24.36
CA GLU A 292 0.30 -15.37 -23.19
C GLU A 292 0.19 -14.50 -21.93
N GLN A 293 0.65 -13.26 -22.01
CA GLN A 293 0.52 -12.28 -20.93
C GLN A 293 -0.95 -11.99 -20.60
N LEU A 294 -1.83 -11.87 -21.60
CA LEU A 294 -3.26 -11.69 -21.39
C LEU A 294 -3.89 -12.91 -20.72
N ALA A 295 -3.51 -14.12 -21.11
CA ALA A 295 -3.96 -15.36 -20.46
C ALA A 295 -3.51 -15.42 -18.98
N ASP A 296 -2.29 -15.02 -18.69
CA ASP A 296 -1.77 -14.92 -17.32
C ASP A 296 -2.56 -13.92 -16.46
N VAL A 297 -2.90 -12.75 -17.05
CA VAL A 297 -3.71 -11.74 -16.37
C VAL A 297 -5.12 -12.27 -16.08
N GLU A 298 -5.75 -12.93 -17.04
CA GLU A 298 -7.08 -13.50 -16.85
C GLU A 298 -7.08 -14.65 -15.85
N ALA A 299 -6.06 -15.52 -15.87
CA ALA A 299 -5.91 -16.60 -14.91
C ALA A 299 -5.77 -16.10 -13.47
N GLU A 300 -5.09 -14.97 -13.28
CA GLU A 300 -4.82 -14.41 -11.95
C GLU A 300 -5.90 -13.46 -11.46
N ALA A 301 -6.46 -12.62 -12.34
CA ALA A 301 -7.31 -11.50 -11.97
C ALA A 301 -8.66 -11.46 -12.70
N GLY A 302 -8.98 -12.47 -13.51
CA GLY A 302 -10.16 -12.49 -14.38
C GLY A 302 -11.47 -12.29 -13.63
N ASP A 303 -11.64 -12.91 -12.47
CA ASP A 303 -12.87 -12.78 -11.68
C ASP A 303 -13.08 -11.35 -11.20
N LEU A 304 -12.03 -10.70 -10.69
CA LEU A 304 -12.11 -9.31 -10.27
C LEU A 304 -12.30 -8.35 -11.47
N LEU A 305 -11.69 -8.64 -12.61
CA LEU A 305 -11.89 -7.86 -13.84
C LEU A 305 -13.36 -7.94 -14.28
N ARG A 306 -14.00 -9.13 -14.19
CA ARG A 306 -15.44 -9.31 -14.50
C ARG A 306 -16.32 -8.59 -13.48
N GLU A 307 -16.06 -8.75 -12.20
CA GLU A 307 -16.77 -8.06 -11.12
C GLU A 307 -16.76 -6.53 -11.32
N LEU A 308 -15.63 -6.00 -11.75
CA LEU A 308 -15.45 -4.57 -12.02
C LEU A 308 -15.94 -4.15 -13.42
N GLY A 309 -16.40 -5.08 -14.27
CA GLY A 309 -16.90 -4.81 -15.61
C GLY A 309 -15.82 -4.46 -16.65
N TYR A 310 -14.55 -4.78 -16.38
CA TYR A 310 -13.45 -4.64 -17.34
C TYR A 310 -13.36 -5.84 -18.31
N LEU A 311 -13.85 -7.00 -17.90
CA LEU A 311 -13.94 -8.20 -18.69
C LEU A 311 -15.41 -8.65 -18.75
N LYS A 312 -15.85 -9.14 -19.94
CA LYS A 312 -17.22 -9.67 -20.14
C LYS A 312 -17.37 -11.10 -19.67
#